data_42fcba6c20f29de78798f07a4cd84012
#
_entry.id   42fcba6c20f29de78798f07a4cd84012
#
_cell.length_a   1.000
_cell.length_b   1.000
_cell.length_c   1.000
_cell.angle_alpha   90.00
_cell.angle_beta   90.00
_cell.angle_gamma   90.00
#
_symmetry.space_group_name_H-M   'P 1'
#
loop_
_entity.id
_entity.type
_entity.pdbx_description
1 polymer ?
#
loop_
_entity_poly.entity_id
_entity_poly.type
_entity_poly.pdbx_seq_one_letter_code
_entity_poly.pdbx_strand_id
1 'polypeptide(L)' 'MCTKKEVLIFLAGAEAFHTLGHIVLSTSGLLPLHIAWLPWTFTPQLNIAAIAVNALITISLLYWASTLKTKKR' A
#
# COMPACT_ATOMS: atom_id res chain seq x y z
N MET A 1 13.40 -6.63 -20.10
CA MET A 1 13.50 -5.25 -19.61
C MET A 1 12.12 -4.74 -19.17
N CYS A 2 12.07 -4.12 -17.99
CA CYS A 2 10.81 -3.64 -17.46
C CYS A 2 10.39 -2.34 -18.11
N THR A 3 9.14 -2.25 -18.52
CA THR A 3 8.57 -1.00 -18.97
C THR A 3 8.11 -0.19 -17.78
N LYS A 4 7.86 1.10 -18.01
CA LYS A 4 7.32 1.95 -16.97
C LYS A 4 6.01 1.38 -16.45
N LYS A 5 5.15 0.89 -17.35
CA LYS A 5 3.89 0.31 -16.95
C LYS A 5 4.09 -0.90 -16.03
N GLU A 6 5.05 -1.75 -16.35
CA GLU A 6 5.33 -2.92 -15.53
C GLU A 6 5.82 -2.54 -14.15
N VAL A 7 6.67 -1.50 -14.07
CA VAL A 7 7.14 -1.01 -12.78
C VAL A 7 5.99 -0.47 -11.95
N LEU A 8 5.07 0.28 -12.58
CA LEU A 8 3.93 0.82 -11.87
C LEU A 8 3.01 -0.28 -11.36
N ILE A 9 2.81 -1.32 -12.16
CA ILE A 9 1.99 -2.46 -11.74
C ILE A 9 2.66 -3.18 -10.57
N PHE A 10 3.97 -3.36 -10.64
CA PHE A 10 4.71 -3.99 -9.54
C PHE A 10 4.56 -3.18 -8.25
N LEU A 11 4.71 -1.86 -8.35
CA LEU A 11 4.59 -1.00 -7.17
C LEU A 11 3.16 -1.02 -6.63
N ALA A 12 2.17 -1.05 -7.53
CA ALA A 12 0.78 -1.13 -7.10
C ALA A 12 0.53 -2.43 -6.36
N GLY A 13 1.09 -3.53 -6.84
CA GLY A 13 0.96 -4.82 -6.16
C GLY A 13 1.59 -4.80 -4.78
N ALA A 14 2.78 -4.19 -4.67
CA ALA A 14 3.46 -4.08 -3.39
C ALA A 14 2.63 -3.24 -2.41
N GLU A 15 2.07 -2.13 -2.89
CA GLU A 15 1.23 -1.28 -2.05
C GLU A 15 -0.06 -1.98 -1.64
N ALA A 16 -0.65 -2.74 -2.56
CA ALA A 16 -1.85 -3.49 -2.26
C ALA A 16 -1.58 -4.53 -1.17
N PHE A 17 -0.46 -5.22 -1.28
CA PHE A 17 -0.08 -6.21 -0.28
C PHE A 17 0.18 -5.55 1.07
N HIS A 18 0.83 -4.38 1.05
CA HIS A 18 1.09 -3.62 2.27
C HIS A 18 -0.22 -3.18 2.92
N THR A 19 -1.17 -2.71 2.09
CA THR A 19 -2.49 -2.32 2.57
C THR A 19 -3.21 -3.49 3.22
N LEU A 20 -3.13 -4.66 2.58
CA LEU A 20 -3.73 -5.87 3.13
C LEU A 20 -3.13 -6.20 4.49
N GLY A 21 -1.81 -6.04 4.64
CA GLY A 21 -1.15 -6.23 5.91
C GLY A 21 -1.73 -5.35 7.01
N HIS A 22 -1.97 -4.08 6.68
CA HIS A 22 -2.58 -3.15 7.64
C HIS A 22 -4.01 -3.54 7.98
N ILE A 23 -4.76 -4.07 7.01
CA ILE A 23 -6.12 -4.53 7.27
C ILE A 23 -6.10 -5.72 8.21
N VAL A 24 -5.21 -6.67 7.98
CA VAL A 24 -5.06 -7.83 8.86
C VAL A 24 -4.67 -7.37 10.26
N LEU A 25 -3.75 -6.41 10.36
CA LEU A 25 -3.34 -5.87 11.65
C LEU A 25 -4.54 -5.25 12.38
N SER A 26 -5.38 -4.54 11.63
CA SER A 26 -6.57 -3.90 12.18
C SER A 26 -7.53 -4.91 12.80
N THR A 27 -7.63 -6.11 12.21
CA THR A 27 -8.57 -7.12 12.69
C THR A 27 -7.95 -8.11 13.66
N SER A 28 -6.65 -8.03 13.89
CA SER A 28 -5.93 -9.02 14.69
C SER A 28 -6.02 -8.76 16.19
N GLY A 29 -6.45 -7.58 16.61
CA GLY A 29 -6.51 -7.22 18.01
C GLY A 29 -5.18 -6.81 18.61
N LEU A 30 -4.16 -6.63 17.78
CA LEU A 30 -2.83 -6.24 18.24
C LEU A 30 -2.66 -4.73 18.44
N LEU A 31 -3.59 -3.95 17.94
CA LEU A 31 -3.53 -2.51 18.13
C LEU A 31 -4.16 -2.09 19.44
N PRO A 32 -3.66 -1.07 20.12
CA PRO A 32 -2.49 -0.26 19.72
C PRO A 32 -1.19 -1.03 19.89
N LEU A 33 -0.25 -0.76 19.01
CA LEU A 33 1.02 -1.47 18.99
C LEU A 33 2.15 -0.47 19.22
N HIS A 34 2.97 -0.74 20.24
CA HIS A 34 4.14 0.07 20.50
C HIS A 34 5.37 -0.71 20.08
N ILE A 35 6.10 -0.14 19.13
CA ILE A 35 7.36 -0.73 18.68
C ILE A 35 8.48 -0.07 19.45
N ALA A 36 9.32 -0.88 20.09
CA ALA A 36 10.28 -0.41 21.08
C ALA A 36 11.21 0.69 20.56
N TRP A 37 11.56 0.64 19.27
CA TRP A 37 12.52 1.61 18.73
C TRP A 37 11.83 2.77 18.01
N LEU A 38 10.48 2.84 18.06
CA LEU A 38 9.74 3.96 17.49
C LEU A 38 9.29 4.92 18.59
N PRO A 39 9.30 6.22 18.31
CA PRO A 39 8.93 7.22 19.31
C PRO A 39 7.42 7.35 19.53
N TRP A 40 6.59 6.62 18.78
CA TRP A 40 5.14 6.71 18.92
C TRP A 40 4.53 5.33 18.97
N THR A 41 3.28 5.28 19.47
CA THR A 41 2.50 4.06 19.49
C THR A 41 1.64 4.00 18.23
N PHE A 42 1.62 2.85 17.58
CA PHE A 42 0.80 2.66 16.38
C PHE A 42 -0.63 2.38 16.82
N THR A 43 -1.47 3.40 16.74
CA THR A 43 -2.86 3.31 17.21
C THR A 43 -3.77 2.83 16.09
N PRO A 44 -5.01 2.36 16.44
CA PRO A 44 -5.97 1.99 15.38
C PRO A 44 -6.24 3.14 14.42
N GLN A 45 -6.29 4.37 14.91
CA GLN A 45 -6.52 5.52 14.04
C GLN A 45 -5.39 5.70 13.03
N LEU A 46 -4.14 5.54 13.49
CA LEU A 46 -3.01 5.62 12.58
C LEU A 46 -3.04 4.50 11.56
N ASN A 47 -3.47 3.31 11.98
CA ASN A 47 -3.56 2.19 11.08
C ASN A 47 -4.63 2.43 10.00
N ILE A 48 -5.76 2.97 10.38
CA ILE A 48 -6.82 3.28 9.43
C ILE A 48 -6.35 4.36 8.45
N ALA A 49 -5.65 5.37 8.95
CA ALA A 49 -5.09 6.40 8.09
C ALA A 49 -4.10 5.79 7.10
N ALA A 50 -3.26 4.86 7.56
CA ALA A 50 -2.31 4.18 6.70
C ALA A 50 -3.02 3.38 5.62
N ILE A 51 -4.10 2.68 5.98
CA ILE A 51 -4.89 1.91 5.02
C ILE A 51 -5.45 2.84 3.95
N ALA A 52 -6.04 3.97 4.35
CA ALA A 52 -6.62 4.90 3.41
C ALA A 52 -5.57 5.48 2.47
N VAL A 53 -4.42 5.91 3.00
CA VAL A 53 -3.37 6.49 2.19
C VAL A 53 -2.81 5.44 1.23
N ASN A 54 -2.54 4.25 1.72
CA ASN A 54 -1.96 3.21 0.87
C ASN A 54 -2.94 2.75 -0.21
N ALA A 55 -4.23 2.69 0.13
CA ALA A 55 -5.25 2.35 -0.86
C ALA A 55 -5.31 3.41 -1.96
N LEU A 56 -5.24 4.68 -1.59
CA LEU A 56 -5.23 5.76 -2.58
C LEU A 56 -3.99 5.68 -3.46
N ILE A 57 -2.84 5.37 -2.88
CA ILE A 57 -1.61 5.21 -3.66
C ILE A 57 -1.76 4.06 -4.64
N THR A 58 -2.31 2.93 -4.18
CA THR A 58 -2.52 1.77 -5.04
C THR A 58 -3.40 2.11 -6.22
N ILE A 59 -4.53 2.76 -5.94
CA ILE A 59 -5.49 3.14 -6.99
C ILE A 59 -4.83 4.11 -7.96
N SER A 60 -4.08 5.07 -7.45
CA SER A 60 -3.39 6.05 -8.30
C SER A 60 -2.37 5.39 -9.20
N LEU A 61 -1.61 4.44 -8.66
CA LEU A 61 -0.61 3.72 -9.45
C LEU A 61 -1.28 2.89 -10.54
N LEU A 62 -2.37 2.21 -10.21
CA LEU A 62 -3.10 1.41 -11.18
C LEU A 62 -3.72 2.27 -12.26
N TYR A 63 -4.29 3.41 -11.86
CA TYR A 63 -4.86 4.33 -12.83
C TYR A 63 -3.78 4.85 -13.77
N TRP A 64 -2.65 5.28 -13.21
CA TRP A 64 -1.55 5.75 -14.02
C TRP A 64 -1.09 4.66 -14.98
N ALA A 65 -0.90 3.44 -14.47
CA ALA A 65 -0.48 2.33 -15.33
C ALA A 65 -1.47 2.09 -16.46
N SER A 66 -2.76 2.23 -16.18
CA SER A 66 -3.79 1.98 -17.17
C SER A 66 -3.80 3.03 -18.28
N THR A 67 -3.24 4.22 -18.02
CA THR A 67 -3.18 5.26 -19.04
C THR A 67 -1.97 5.12 -19.94
N LEU A 68 -1.01 4.27 -19.57
CA LEU A 68 0.18 4.08 -20.38
C LEU A 68 -0.09 3.05 -21.47
N LYS A 69 0.29 3.36 -22.68
CA LYS A 69 0.13 2.43 -23.76
C LYS A 69 1.18 1.34 -23.66
N THR A 70 0.71 0.10 -23.79
CA THR A 70 1.62 -1.03 -23.79
C THR A 70 2.27 -1.13 -25.14
N LYS A 71 3.58 -1.25 -25.13
CA LYS A 71 4.28 -1.42 -26.38
C LYS A 71 3.94 -2.77 -26.96
N LYS A 72 3.61 -2.76 -28.24
CA LYS A 72 3.32 -3.99 -28.92
C LYS A 72 4.59 -4.83 -29.05
N ARG A 73 4.43 -6.11 -28.87
CA ARG A 73 5.59 -6.98 -29.01
C ARG A 73 5.40 -8.02 -30.01
#